data_defb2b4a0c4ccda053e3ca6823098dcb
#
_entry.id   defb2b4a0c4ccda053e3ca6823098dcb
#
_cell.length_a   1.000
_cell.length_b   1.000
_cell.length_c   1.000
_cell.angle_alpha   90.00
_cell.angle_beta   90.00
_cell.angle_gamma   90.00
#
_symmetry.space_group_name_H-M   'P 1'
#
loop_
_entity.id
_entity.type
_entity.pdbx_description
1 polymer ?
#
loop_
_entity_poly.entity_id
_entity_poly.type
_entity_poly.pdbx_seq_one_letter_code
_entity_poly.pdbx_strand_id
1 'polypeptide(L)'
;KNNSLSVNEKPMNIEQDYIPLWFSGNATISSDIIFAGYGFNMVTDSLVWNDYKELNVEGKWVMVMRHSPERDSPHSIYAPHADLHKKMIEARDRGAAGILFISQIEDTTLIPFKYISGYSKSGIPAIHLHNNIADNILKKVGTSRKLIQNKMNRLLKPVSFNIPNVTISASVELKNIYSRAANVIGEIVSRNHRYRDEYIVIGAHFDHLGYGGPGSGSLKPDTSAIHNGANDNASGTAGLLELAHKLQSNRQLLKRSILLIGFDAEEKGLLGSKYFI
;
A
#
# COMPACT_ATOMS: atom_id res chain seq x y z
N LYS A 1 -15.88 -3.45 -12.01
CA LYS A 1 -17.17 -2.74 -12.27
C LYS A 1 -18.21 -2.94 -11.15
N ASN A 2 -17.90 -3.67 -10.09
CA ASN A 2 -18.84 -4.00 -9.01
C ASN A 2 -18.61 -3.22 -7.72
N ASN A 3 -17.78 -2.17 -7.76
CA ASN A 3 -17.59 -1.31 -6.60
C ASN A 3 -18.69 -0.26 -6.52
N SER A 4 -19.36 -0.15 -5.38
CA SER A 4 -20.38 0.84 -5.11
C SER A 4 -20.26 1.36 -3.68
N LEU A 5 -20.69 2.60 -3.48
CA LEU A 5 -20.84 3.22 -2.17
C LEU A 5 -22.08 4.10 -2.20
N SER A 6 -22.87 4.06 -1.16
CA SER A 6 -23.93 5.03 -0.91
C SER A 6 -23.95 5.48 0.54
N VAL A 7 -24.37 6.71 0.76
CA VAL A 7 -24.60 7.32 2.09
C VAL A 7 -26.07 7.67 2.20
N ASN A 8 -26.79 7.00 3.09
CA ASN A 8 -28.24 7.11 3.20
C ASN A 8 -28.92 6.96 1.81
N GLU A 9 -28.62 5.86 1.13
CA GLU A 9 -29.12 5.50 -0.22
C GLU A 9 -28.67 6.42 -1.36
N LYS A 10 -28.03 7.57 -1.08
CA LYS A 10 -27.47 8.44 -2.11
C LYS A 10 -26.19 7.84 -2.67
N PRO A 11 -26.15 7.50 -3.97
CA PRO A 11 -24.97 6.89 -4.58
C PRO A 11 -23.82 7.87 -4.69
N MET A 12 -22.59 7.35 -4.59
CA MET A 12 -21.32 8.05 -4.70
C MET A 12 -20.54 7.55 -5.92
N ASN A 13 -19.75 8.42 -6.53
CA ASN A 13 -18.96 8.14 -7.71
C ASN A 13 -17.56 7.66 -7.30
N ILE A 14 -17.16 6.48 -7.78
CA ILE A 14 -15.80 5.97 -7.61
C ILE A 14 -14.79 6.93 -8.25
N GLU A 15 -13.60 7.05 -7.65
CA GLU A 15 -12.50 7.94 -8.03
C GLU A 15 -12.77 9.45 -7.86
N GLN A 16 -14.02 9.86 -7.66
CA GLN A 16 -14.42 11.25 -7.36
C GLN A 16 -14.78 11.42 -5.87
N ASP A 17 -15.71 10.60 -5.39
CA ASP A 17 -16.26 10.70 -4.04
C ASP A 17 -15.59 9.71 -3.08
N TYR A 18 -15.10 8.59 -3.60
CA TYR A 18 -14.42 7.56 -2.81
C TYR A 18 -13.51 6.69 -3.66
N ILE A 19 -12.61 5.97 -2.98
CA ILE A 19 -11.77 4.94 -3.60
C ILE A 19 -11.55 3.77 -2.62
N PRO A 20 -11.73 2.51 -3.04
CA PRO A 20 -11.30 1.35 -2.26
C PRO A 20 -9.77 1.32 -2.17
N LEU A 21 -9.23 0.96 -1.02
CA LEU A 21 -7.78 0.84 -0.84
C LEU A 21 -7.28 -0.54 -1.27
N TRP A 22 -6.04 -0.62 -1.72
CA TRP A 22 -5.42 -1.83 -2.31
C TRP A 22 -5.42 -3.06 -1.39
N PHE A 23 -5.43 -2.85 -0.08
CA PHE A 23 -5.49 -3.91 0.94
C PHE A 23 -6.92 -4.26 1.37
N SER A 24 -7.93 -3.64 0.80
CA SER A 24 -9.33 -3.87 1.15
C SER A 24 -9.73 -5.33 0.98
N GLY A 25 -10.49 -5.85 1.92
CA GLY A 25 -11.28 -7.07 1.74
C GLY A 25 -12.42 -6.86 0.75
N ASN A 26 -12.88 -7.95 0.16
CA ASN A 26 -14.06 -7.96 -0.72
C ASN A 26 -15.29 -8.31 0.13
N ALA A 27 -16.27 -7.42 0.19
CA ALA A 27 -17.56 -7.68 0.83
C ALA A 27 -18.62 -6.65 0.38
N THR A 28 -19.88 -6.99 0.64
CA THR A 28 -21.02 -6.07 0.51
C THR A 28 -21.62 -5.89 1.89
N ILE A 29 -21.67 -4.65 2.37
CA ILE A 29 -22.06 -4.30 3.74
C ILE A 29 -22.97 -3.09 3.71
N SER A 30 -24.04 -3.14 4.50
CA SER A 30 -24.88 -1.99 4.81
C SER A 30 -25.05 -1.90 6.32
N SER A 31 -24.54 -0.84 6.93
CA SER A 31 -24.57 -0.66 8.37
C SER A 31 -24.42 0.81 8.79
N ASP A 32 -24.67 1.07 10.07
CA ASP A 32 -24.41 2.35 10.70
C ASP A 32 -22.90 2.65 10.76
N ILE A 33 -22.60 3.93 11.02
CA ILE A 33 -21.22 4.43 11.05
C ILE A 33 -20.88 5.03 12.43
N ILE A 34 -19.64 4.85 12.84
CA ILE A 34 -19.03 5.40 14.04
C ILE A 34 -17.76 6.15 13.65
N PHE A 35 -17.48 7.28 14.29
CA PHE A 35 -16.19 7.95 14.20
C PHE A 35 -15.28 7.53 15.37
N ALA A 36 -14.10 7.03 15.05
CA ALA A 36 -13.09 6.56 16.01
C ALA A 36 -11.76 7.28 15.82
N GLY A 37 -11.76 8.61 15.97
CA GLY A 37 -10.58 9.45 16.01
C GLY A 37 -9.54 9.15 14.91
N TYR A 38 -8.31 8.87 15.31
CA TYR A 38 -7.24 8.38 14.44
C TYR A 38 -7.26 6.85 14.26
N GLY A 39 -8.15 6.14 14.94
CA GLY A 39 -8.19 4.67 14.93
C GLY A 39 -7.03 4.06 15.73
N PHE A 40 -6.55 4.75 16.73
CA PHE A 40 -5.44 4.28 17.57
C PHE A 40 -5.90 3.44 18.75
N ASN A 41 -5.09 2.44 19.04
CA ASN A 41 -5.05 1.76 20.32
C ASN A 41 -3.57 1.58 20.68
N MET A 42 -3.03 2.51 21.44
CA MET A 42 -1.61 2.54 21.78
C MET A 42 -1.40 2.80 23.27
N VAL A 43 -0.40 2.15 23.82
CA VAL A 43 0.10 2.35 25.16
C VAL A 43 1.61 2.55 25.07
N THR A 44 2.09 3.68 25.57
CA THR A 44 3.52 3.98 25.73
C THR A 44 3.76 4.41 27.16
N ASP A 45 5.01 4.57 27.56
CA ASP A 45 5.38 5.02 28.92
C ASP A 45 4.79 6.39 29.28
N SER A 46 4.53 7.23 28.27
CA SER A 46 4.08 8.61 28.45
C SER A 46 2.63 8.87 27.99
N LEU A 47 2.02 7.96 27.24
CA LEU A 47 0.70 8.19 26.62
C LEU A 47 -0.09 6.90 26.48
N VAL A 48 -1.36 6.98 26.91
CA VAL A 48 -2.40 5.96 26.59
C VAL A 48 -3.42 6.61 25.68
N TRP A 49 -3.56 6.07 24.46
CA TRP A 49 -4.53 6.53 23.48
C TRP A 49 -5.36 5.36 22.96
N ASN A 50 -6.65 5.36 23.21
CA ASN A 50 -7.56 4.35 22.71
C ASN A 50 -8.84 4.99 22.18
N ASP A 51 -8.94 5.09 20.86
CA ASP A 51 -10.09 5.67 20.18
C ASP A 51 -11.34 4.79 20.23
N TYR A 52 -11.21 3.54 20.67
CA TYR A 52 -12.30 2.55 20.70
C TYR A 52 -12.88 2.32 22.10
N LYS A 53 -12.30 2.91 23.17
CA LYS A 53 -12.58 2.55 24.56
C LYS A 53 -14.07 2.55 24.94
N GLU A 54 -14.85 3.49 24.38
CA GLU A 54 -16.27 3.68 24.74
C GLU A 54 -17.20 3.42 23.54
N LEU A 55 -16.69 2.74 22.50
CA LEU A 55 -17.42 2.48 21.26
C LEU A 55 -17.77 0.99 21.13
N ASN A 56 -19.00 0.71 20.75
CA ASN A 56 -19.37 -0.59 20.20
C ASN A 56 -19.32 -0.52 18.67
N VAL A 57 -18.24 -1.03 18.08
CA VAL A 57 -17.97 -1.01 16.63
C VAL A 57 -18.38 -2.30 15.92
N GLU A 58 -18.84 -3.32 16.67
CA GLU A 58 -19.19 -4.61 16.11
C GLU A 58 -20.28 -4.48 15.03
N GLY A 59 -20.00 -5.05 13.88
CA GLY A 59 -20.90 -5.02 12.72
C GLY A 59 -21.10 -3.63 12.06
N LYS A 60 -20.36 -2.59 12.45
CA LYS A 60 -20.52 -1.22 11.95
C LYS A 60 -19.38 -0.77 11.07
N TRP A 61 -19.62 0.28 10.29
CA TRP A 61 -18.57 1.03 9.64
C TRP A 61 -17.84 1.91 10.64
N VAL A 62 -16.51 1.83 10.64
CA VAL A 62 -15.66 2.69 11.47
C VAL A 62 -15.00 3.73 10.59
N MET A 63 -15.26 5.03 10.85
CA MET A 63 -14.60 6.14 10.17
C MET A 63 -13.44 6.65 11.02
N VAL A 64 -12.25 6.72 10.41
CA VAL A 64 -11.03 7.19 11.08
C VAL A 64 -10.27 8.22 10.25
N MET A 65 -9.57 9.11 10.91
CA MET A 65 -8.70 10.08 10.25
C MET A 65 -7.36 9.45 9.88
N ARG A 66 -6.85 9.77 8.69
CA ARG A 66 -5.52 9.37 8.21
C ARG A 66 -4.43 10.03 9.06
N HIS A 67 -3.18 9.55 8.89
CA HIS A 67 -1.99 10.05 9.58
C HIS A 67 -2.11 10.02 11.12
N SER A 68 -1.54 11.00 11.78
CA SER A 68 -1.46 11.17 13.23
C SER A 68 -1.53 12.66 13.61
N PRO A 69 -1.54 13.02 14.88
CA PRO A 69 -1.41 14.42 15.30
C PRO A 69 -0.15 15.12 14.76
N GLU A 70 0.94 14.38 14.58
CA GLU A 70 2.21 14.87 14.03
C GLU A 70 2.41 14.48 12.55
N ARG A 71 1.32 14.10 11.89
CA ARG A 71 1.30 13.67 10.49
C ARG A 71 2.28 12.51 10.22
N ASP A 72 3.17 12.73 9.26
CA ASP A 72 4.11 11.73 8.75
C ASP A 72 5.52 11.90 9.35
N SER A 73 5.64 12.58 10.51
CA SER A 73 6.92 12.72 11.20
C SER A 73 7.51 11.33 11.54
N PRO A 74 8.67 10.97 10.99
CA PRO A 74 9.22 9.61 11.15
C PRO A 74 9.67 9.32 12.59
N HIS A 75 9.93 10.36 13.39
CA HIS A 75 10.33 10.25 14.80
C HIS A 75 9.17 10.40 15.77
N SER A 76 7.94 10.53 15.26
CA SER A 76 6.74 10.62 16.06
C SER A 76 6.46 9.31 16.80
N ILE A 77 6.06 9.42 18.08
CA ILE A 77 5.57 8.27 18.85
C ILE A 77 4.31 7.62 18.21
N TYR A 78 3.61 8.37 17.37
CA TYR A 78 2.43 7.89 16.64
C TYR A 78 2.77 7.18 15.33
N ALA A 79 4.00 7.34 14.79
CA ALA A 79 4.38 6.79 13.49
C ALA A 79 4.11 5.28 13.35
N PRO A 80 4.39 4.43 14.36
CA PRO A 80 4.09 3.00 14.29
C PRO A 80 2.60 2.67 14.18
N HIS A 81 1.71 3.60 14.52
CA HIS A 81 0.24 3.44 14.54
C HIS A 81 -0.46 4.17 13.38
N ALA A 82 0.26 5.03 12.65
CA ALA A 82 -0.32 5.87 11.59
C ALA A 82 -0.62 5.12 10.28
N ASP A 83 -0.04 3.93 10.08
CA ASP A 83 -0.24 3.10 8.89
C ASP A 83 -1.72 2.71 8.72
N LEU A 84 -2.24 2.87 7.49
CA LEU A 84 -3.66 2.65 7.20
C LEU A 84 -4.08 1.17 7.37
N HIS A 85 -3.20 0.25 7.01
CA HIS A 85 -3.48 -1.18 7.15
C HIS A 85 -3.52 -1.60 8.61
N LYS A 86 -2.63 -1.03 9.46
CA LYS A 86 -2.69 -1.26 10.91
C LYS A 86 -3.97 -0.73 11.54
N LYS A 87 -4.41 0.48 11.17
CA LYS A 87 -5.69 1.04 11.64
C LYS A 87 -6.87 0.17 11.25
N MET A 88 -6.82 -0.40 10.04
CA MET A 88 -7.85 -1.31 9.58
C MET A 88 -7.83 -2.63 10.35
N ILE A 89 -6.65 -3.22 10.62
CA ILE A 89 -6.51 -4.42 11.46
C ILE A 89 -7.11 -4.16 12.85
N GLU A 90 -6.81 -3.01 13.44
CA GLU A 90 -7.31 -2.61 14.75
C GLU A 90 -8.85 -2.51 14.79
N ALA A 91 -9.47 -1.96 13.74
CA ALA A 91 -10.93 -1.91 13.61
C ALA A 91 -11.53 -3.31 13.40
N ARG A 92 -10.93 -4.11 12.50
CA ARG A 92 -11.35 -5.48 12.22
C ARG A 92 -11.36 -6.36 13.46
N ASP A 93 -10.27 -6.33 14.22
CA ASP A 93 -10.08 -7.19 15.40
C ASP A 93 -11.06 -6.83 16.54
N ARG A 94 -11.76 -5.68 16.41
CA ARG A 94 -12.90 -5.27 17.26
C ARG A 94 -14.25 -5.57 16.64
N GLY A 95 -14.31 -6.32 15.55
CA GLY A 95 -15.56 -6.72 14.90
C GLY A 95 -16.16 -5.66 13.97
N ALA A 96 -15.43 -4.60 13.60
CA ALA A 96 -15.92 -3.66 12.60
C ALA A 96 -16.22 -4.36 11.27
N ALA A 97 -17.36 -4.02 10.65
CA ALA A 97 -17.74 -4.57 9.35
C ALA A 97 -16.93 -4.00 8.21
N GLY A 98 -16.50 -2.73 8.31
CA GLY A 98 -15.66 -2.07 7.34
C GLY A 98 -15.03 -0.80 7.92
N ILE A 99 -14.06 -0.23 7.20
CA ILE A 99 -13.37 0.99 7.62
C ILE A 99 -13.42 2.05 6.53
N LEU A 100 -13.70 3.29 6.94
CA LEU A 100 -13.69 4.48 6.10
C LEU A 100 -12.56 5.41 6.56
N PHE A 101 -11.65 5.72 5.67
CA PHE A 101 -10.60 6.70 5.94
C PHE A 101 -11.02 8.08 5.48
N ILE A 102 -10.76 9.10 6.28
CA ILE A 102 -10.93 10.50 5.92
C ILE A 102 -9.61 11.24 6.05
N SER A 103 -9.40 12.22 5.20
CA SER A 103 -8.15 13.00 5.18
C SER A 103 -8.13 14.07 6.27
N GLN A 104 -6.93 14.41 6.72
CA GLN A 104 -6.67 15.66 7.42
C GLN A 104 -6.94 16.86 6.50
N ILE A 105 -7.04 18.06 7.06
CA ILE A 105 -7.43 19.26 6.30
C ILE A 105 -6.39 19.67 5.24
N GLU A 106 -5.14 19.29 5.46
CA GLU A 106 -4.03 19.56 4.54
C GLU A 106 -4.04 18.68 3.29
N ASP A 107 -4.73 17.54 3.35
CA ASP A 107 -4.84 16.62 2.23
C ASP A 107 -6.14 16.89 1.46
N THR A 108 -6.02 17.26 0.20
CA THR A 108 -7.17 17.70 -0.61
C THR A 108 -7.65 16.65 -1.60
N THR A 109 -6.88 15.60 -1.83
CA THR A 109 -7.16 14.58 -2.86
C THR A 109 -7.37 13.19 -2.27
N LEU A 110 -8.05 12.34 -3.01
CA LEU A 110 -8.11 10.91 -2.71
C LEU A 110 -6.72 10.27 -2.86
N ILE A 111 -6.46 9.24 -2.06
CA ILE A 111 -5.29 8.37 -2.27
C ILE A 111 -5.42 7.74 -3.66
N PRO A 112 -4.43 7.84 -4.54
CA PRO A 112 -4.50 7.19 -5.85
C PRO A 112 -4.62 5.67 -5.70
N PHE A 113 -5.44 5.04 -6.53
CA PHE A 113 -5.52 3.59 -6.57
C PHE A 113 -4.20 3.02 -7.10
N LYS A 114 -3.44 2.42 -6.21
CA LYS A 114 -2.10 1.92 -6.49
C LYS A 114 -1.88 0.65 -5.68
N TYR A 115 -1.42 -0.42 -6.32
CA TYR A 115 -0.98 -1.60 -5.60
C TYR A 115 0.32 -1.29 -4.84
N ILE A 116 0.35 -1.66 -3.57
CA ILE A 116 1.56 -1.61 -2.74
C ILE A 116 1.82 -3.03 -2.26
N SER A 117 2.99 -3.57 -2.60
CA SER A 117 3.40 -4.91 -2.17
C SER A 117 3.61 -4.99 -0.65
N GLY A 118 3.48 -6.19 -0.10
CA GLY A 118 3.74 -6.43 1.34
C GLY A 118 2.52 -6.32 2.24
N TYR A 119 1.36 -5.93 1.73
CA TYR A 119 0.11 -5.93 2.48
C TYR A 119 -0.78 -7.11 2.09
N SER A 120 -1.21 -7.89 3.07
CA SER A 120 -2.24 -8.91 2.88
C SER A 120 -3.63 -8.29 2.80
N LYS A 121 -4.56 -8.96 2.12
CA LYS A 121 -5.98 -8.59 2.19
C LYS A 121 -6.49 -8.75 3.61
N SER A 122 -7.23 -7.79 4.07
CA SER A 122 -7.53 -7.57 5.47
C SER A 122 -8.83 -8.17 5.99
N GLY A 123 -9.62 -8.77 5.13
CA GLY A 123 -10.89 -9.39 5.52
C GLY A 123 -12.09 -8.44 5.54
N ILE A 124 -11.92 -7.15 5.81
CA ILE A 124 -13.00 -6.15 5.78
C ILE A 124 -12.78 -5.10 4.68
N PRO A 125 -13.82 -4.47 4.13
CA PRO A 125 -13.70 -3.37 3.20
C PRO A 125 -13.01 -2.16 3.82
N ALA A 126 -12.09 -1.56 3.06
CA ALA A 126 -11.36 -0.36 3.42
C ALA A 126 -11.48 0.67 2.29
N ILE A 127 -12.08 1.81 2.57
CA ILE A 127 -12.42 2.84 1.60
C ILE A 127 -11.90 4.18 2.06
N HIS A 128 -11.32 4.97 1.17
CA HIS A 128 -11.00 6.37 1.41
C HIS A 128 -12.11 7.25 0.83
N LEU A 129 -12.68 8.11 1.68
CA LEU A 129 -13.71 9.07 1.30
C LEU A 129 -13.11 10.41 0.91
N HIS A 130 -13.64 11.02 -0.14
CA HIS A 130 -13.32 12.40 -0.49
C HIS A 130 -13.79 13.36 0.61
N ASN A 131 -13.08 14.46 0.75
CA ASN A 131 -13.26 15.44 1.81
C ASN A 131 -14.72 15.95 1.93
N ASN A 132 -15.36 16.23 0.81
CA ASN A 132 -16.74 16.72 0.79
C ASN A 132 -17.73 15.70 1.35
N ILE A 133 -17.52 14.41 1.08
CA ILE A 133 -18.38 13.35 1.60
C ILE A 133 -18.19 13.21 3.10
N ALA A 134 -16.94 13.20 3.57
CA ALA A 134 -16.60 13.13 4.99
C ALA A 134 -17.21 14.32 5.77
N ASP A 135 -17.04 15.53 5.27
CA ASP A 135 -17.59 16.74 5.91
C ASP A 135 -19.12 16.74 5.92
N ASN A 136 -19.79 16.25 4.86
CA ASN A 136 -21.25 16.11 4.83
C ASN A 136 -21.77 15.11 5.87
N ILE A 137 -21.05 14.01 6.09
CA ILE A 137 -21.37 13.03 7.15
C ILE A 137 -21.21 13.69 8.52
N LEU A 138 -20.06 14.33 8.78
CA LEU A 138 -19.74 14.96 10.08
C LEU A 138 -20.67 16.14 10.40
N LYS A 139 -21.13 16.87 9.41
CA LYS A 139 -22.11 17.94 9.57
C LYS A 139 -23.43 17.47 10.21
N LYS A 140 -23.81 16.20 10.02
CA LYS A 140 -25.00 15.62 10.64
C LYS A 140 -24.95 15.61 12.17
N VAL A 141 -23.74 15.61 12.73
CA VAL A 141 -23.48 15.67 14.19
C VAL A 141 -22.91 17.02 14.62
N GLY A 142 -23.08 18.07 13.81
CA GLY A 142 -22.70 19.45 14.16
C GLY A 142 -21.19 19.70 14.17
N THR A 143 -20.37 18.90 13.48
CA THR A 143 -18.91 19.03 13.46
C THR A 143 -18.32 18.99 12.05
N SER A 144 -17.01 19.08 11.93
CA SER A 144 -16.26 18.98 10.68
C SER A 144 -14.89 18.35 10.92
N ARG A 145 -14.24 17.87 9.85
CA ARG A 145 -12.86 17.34 9.91
C ARG A 145 -11.91 18.34 10.59
N LYS A 146 -12.00 19.63 10.25
CA LYS A 146 -11.17 20.70 10.82
C LYS A 146 -11.34 20.82 12.34
N LEU A 147 -12.57 20.84 12.82
CA LEU A 147 -12.84 20.96 14.27
C LEU A 147 -12.35 19.73 15.04
N ILE A 148 -12.58 18.54 14.50
CA ILE A 148 -12.15 17.28 15.12
C ILE A 148 -10.63 17.19 15.13
N GLN A 149 -9.96 17.44 14.00
CA GLN A 149 -8.51 17.40 13.89
C GLN A 149 -7.85 18.37 14.87
N ASN A 150 -8.32 19.62 14.90
CA ASN A 150 -7.81 20.64 15.84
C ASN A 150 -7.99 20.22 17.31
N LYS A 151 -9.14 19.59 17.61
CA LYS A 151 -9.41 19.11 18.97
C LYS A 151 -8.46 17.98 19.35
N MET A 152 -8.31 16.97 18.52
CA MET A 152 -7.40 15.84 18.76
C MET A 152 -5.95 16.29 18.88
N ASN A 153 -5.49 17.13 17.95
CA ASN A 153 -4.09 17.60 17.92
C ASN A 153 -3.73 18.52 19.10
N ARG A 154 -4.69 19.35 19.55
CA ARG A 154 -4.47 20.24 20.70
C ARG A 154 -4.51 19.51 22.04
N LEU A 155 -5.44 18.57 22.19
CA LEU A 155 -5.66 17.89 23.47
C LEU A 155 -4.81 16.63 23.62
N LEU A 156 -4.28 16.08 22.51
CA LEU A 156 -3.59 14.80 22.42
C LEU A 156 -4.39 13.67 23.11
N LYS A 157 -5.70 13.64 22.82
CA LYS A 157 -6.66 12.68 23.40
C LYS A 157 -7.62 12.16 22.34
N PRO A 158 -8.16 10.94 22.53
CA PRO A 158 -9.22 10.40 21.70
C PRO A 158 -10.40 11.36 21.55
N VAL A 159 -10.94 11.43 20.33
CA VAL A 159 -12.22 12.08 20.04
C VAL A 159 -13.03 11.11 19.19
N SER A 160 -13.95 10.40 19.83
CA SER A 160 -14.72 9.35 19.21
C SER A 160 -16.20 9.49 19.58
N PHE A 161 -17.09 9.15 18.63
CA PHE A 161 -18.54 9.29 18.83
C PHE A 161 -19.34 8.51 17.80
N ASN A 162 -20.61 8.20 18.15
CA ASN A 162 -21.57 7.66 17.20
C ASN A 162 -22.09 8.73 16.24
N ILE A 163 -22.34 8.35 15.00
CA ILE A 163 -22.95 9.23 13.99
C ILE A 163 -24.37 8.69 13.70
N PRO A 164 -25.39 9.15 14.42
CA PRO A 164 -26.76 8.64 14.26
C PRO A 164 -27.36 9.01 12.91
N ASN A 165 -28.31 8.19 12.43
CA ASN A 165 -29.07 8.42 11.21
C ASN A 165 -28.19 8.52 9.94
N VAL A 166 -27.04 7.85 9.94
CA VAL A 166 -26.21 7.69 8.76
C VAL A 166 -25.91 6.20 8.56
N THR A 167 -26.39 5.69 7.44
CA THR A 167 -26.12 4.33 6.97
C THR A 167 -25.18 4.39 5.77
N ILE A 168 -24.15 3.58 5.81
CA ILE A 168 -23.22 3.36 4.71
C ILE A 168 -23.51 2.00 4.09
N SER A 169 -23.82 1.98 2.80
CA SER A 169 -23.93 0.74 2.04
C SER A 169 -22.83 0.73 0.98
N ALA A 170 -21.97 -0.27 1.00
CA ALA A 170 -20.89 -0.41 0.04
C ALA A 170 -20.70 -1.86 -0.39
N SER A 171 -20.36 -2.03 -1.66
CA SER A 171 -19.82 -3.27 -2.22
C SER A 171 -18.40 -2.99 -2.70
N VAL A 172 -17.44 -3.77 -2.22
CA VAL A 172 -16.04 -3.69 -2.66
C VAL A 172 -15.65 -5.03 -3.28
N GLU A 173 -15.16 -4.98 -4.50
CA GLU A 173 -14.60 -6.12 -5.21
C GLU A 173 -13.26 -5.70 -5.84
N LEU A 174 -12.16 -6.15 -5.26
CA LEU A 174 -10.81 -5.96 -5.78
C LEU A 174 -10.28 -7.29 -6.32
N LYS A 175 -9.88 -7.27 -7.57
CA LYS A 175 -9.29 -8.43 -8.25
C LYS A 175 -7.79 -8.23 -8.43
N ASN A 176 -7.00 -9.16 -7.93
CA ASN A 176 -5.58 -9.18 -8.23
C ASN A 176 -5.38 -9.62 -9.68
N ILE A 177 -4.64 -8.81 -10.44
CA ILE A 177 -4.18 -9.17 -11.78
C ILE A 177 -2.74 -9.63 -11.63
N TYR A 178 -2.49 -10.90 -11.95
CA TYR A 178 -1.15 -11.48 -11.91
C TYR A 178 -0.56 -11.48 -13.31
N SER A 179 0.67 -11.02 -13.42
CA SER A 179 1.52 -11.21 -14.58
C SER A 179 2.61 -12.23 -14.25
N ARG A 180 3.06 -12.97 -15.25
CA ARG A 180 4.22 -13.85 -15.08
C ARG A 180 5.48 -13.05 -15.30
N ALA A 181 6.43 -13.23 -14.40
CA ALA A 181 7.79 -12.75 -14.50
C ALA A 181 8.72 -13.97 -14.37
N ALA A 182 9.90 -13.92 -14.97
CA ALA A 182 10.83 -15.04 -14.92
C ALA A 182 12.27 -14.56 -14.92
N ASN A 183 13.03 -14.92 -13.90
CA ASN A 183 14.48 -14.75 -13.92
C ASN A 183 15.10 -15.71 -14.96
N VAL A 184 16.14 -15.24 -15.65
CA VAL A 184 16.94 -16.05 -16.56
C VAL A 184 18.26 -16.37 -15.87
N ILE A 185 18.57 -17.66 -15.67
CA ILE A 185 19.75 -18.08 -14.95
C ILE A 185 20.65 -18.90 -15.88
N GLY A 186 21.89 -18.48 -16.01
CA GLY A 186 22.96 -19.21 -16.68
C GLY A 186 24.02 -19.67 -15.68
N GLU A 187 24.50 -20.88 -15.83
CA GLU A 187 25.54 -21.44 -14.97
C GLU A 187 26.82 -21.75 -15.77
N ILE A 188 27.96 -21.35 -15.25
CA ILE A 188 29.27 -21.75 -15.75
C ILE A 188 29.96 -22.54 -14.64
N VAL A 189 29.93 -23.89 -14.75
CA VAL A 189 30.54 -24.79 -13.76
C VAL A 189 32.04 -24.75 -13.87
N SER A 190 32.75 -24.47 -12.79
CA SER A 190 34.22 -24.51 -12.71
C SER A 190 34.76 -25.92 -12.93
N ARG A 191 35.96 -26.03 -13.51
CA ARG A 191 36.70 -27.29 -13.61
C ARG A 191 37.53 -27.60 -12.35
N ASN A 192 37.57 -26.68 -11.40
CA ASN A 192 38.31 -26.87 -10.15
C ASN A 192 37.48 -27.73 -9.17
N HIS A 193 37.87 -28.98 -8.99
CA HIS A 193 37.14 -29.93 -8.13
C HIS A 193 37.06 -29.51 -6.66
N ARG A 194 37.91 -28.61 -6.17
CA ARG A 194 37.91 -28.16 -4.77
C ARG A 194 36.84 -27.10 -4.49
N TYR A 195 36.59 -26.22 -5.47
CA TYR A 195 35.74 -25.02 -5.26
C TYR A 195 34.57 -24.90 -6.27
N ARG A 196 34.33 -25.94 -7.09
CA ARG A 196 33.29 -25.89 -8.12
C ARG A 196 31.86 -25.77 -7.57
N ASP A 197 31.67 -26.20 -6.33
CA ASP A 197 30.40 -26.17 -5.62
C ASP A 197 30.18 -24.84 -4.86
N GLU A 198 31.19 -23.93 -4.93
CA GLU A 198 31.06 -22.55 -4.49
C GLU A 198 30.76 -21.65 -5.67
N TYR A 199 29.79 -20.72 -5.49
CA TYR A 199 29.31 -19.89 -6.55
C TYR A 199 29.62 -18.41 -6.34
N ILE A 200 29.96 -17.72 -7.41
CA ILE A 200 29.93 -16.27 -7.51
C ILE A 200 28.66 -15.92 -8.32
N VAL A 201 27.77 -15.11 -7.74
CA VAL A 201 26.55 -14.66 -8.40
C VAL A 201 26.80 -13.29 -9.00
N ILE A 202 26.49 -13.14 -10.29
CA ILE A 202 26.55 -11.87 -11.03
C ILE A 202 25.17 -11.67 -11.64
N GLY A 203 24.51 -10.55 -11.31
CA GLY A 203 23.15 -10.29 -11.76
C GLY A 203 22.95 -8.88 -12.28
N ALA A 204 22.00 -8.73 -13.18
CA ALA A 204 21.45 -7.47 -13.63
C ALA A 204 19.96 -7.64 -13.94
N HIS A 205 19.14 -6.62 -13.72
CA HIS A 205 17.75 -6.70 -14.18
C HIS A 205 17.63 -6.27 -15.64
N PHE A 206 16.65 -6.86 -16.33
CA PHE A 206 16.43 -6.62 -17.77
C PHE A 206 15.07 -5.99 -18.08
N ASP A 207 14.19 -5.89 -17.07
CA ASP A 207 12.93 -5.16 -17.20
C ASP A 207 13.14 -3.66 -17.05
N HIS A 208 12.17 -2.87 -17.57
CA HIS A 208 12.07 -1.43 -17.38
C HIS A 208 10.61 -0.98 -17.41
N LEU A 209 10.36 0.34 -17.40
CA LEU A 209 9.03 0.96 -17.21
C LEU A 209 8.07 0.78 -18.41
N GLY A 210 8.52 0.27 -19.53
CA GLY A 210 7.71 0.08 -20.74
C GLY A 210 7.24 1.41 -21.33
N TYR A 211 5.93 1.57 -21.51
CA TYR A 211 5.34 2.81 -22.05
C TYR A 211 5.15 3.92 -21.00
N GLY A 212 5.50 3.70 -19.76
CA GLY A 212 5.26 4.67 -18.70
C GLY A 212 3.78 4.82 -18.36
N GLY A 213 3.35 6.04 -18.05
CA GLY A 213 1.98 6.33 -17.61
C GLY A 213 1.76 6.24 -16.12
N PRO A 214 0.53 6.48 -15.63
CA PRO A 214 0.22 6.44 -14.21
C PRO A 214 0.51 5.08 -13.57
N GLY A 215 1.22 5.08 -12.44
CA GLY A 215 1.58 3.86 -11.71
C GLY A 215 2.73 3.04 -12.28
N SER A 216 3.37 3.48 -13.35
CA SER A 216 4.54 2.82 -13.95
C SER A 216 5.83 3.00 -13.15
N GLY A 217 5.93 4.02 -12.32
CA GLY A 217 7.18 4.48 -11.70
C GLY A 217 7.86 5.63 -12.47
N SER A 218 7.32 6.00 -13.66
CA SER A 218 7.84 7.11 -14.45
C SER A 218 7.81 8.44 -13.70
N LEU A 219 8.88 9.22 -13.81
CA LEU A 219 8.93 10.62 -13.34
C LEU A 219 8.05 11.57 -14.17
N LYS A 220 7.51 11.09 -15.30
CA LYS A 220 6.55 11.80 -16.17
C LYS A 220 5.28 10.95 -16.34
N PRO A 221 4.47 10.78 -15.30
CA PRO A 221 3.33 9.87 -15.31
C PRO A 221 2.24 10.27 -16.30
N ASP A 222 2.18 11.54 -16.71
CA ASP A 222 1.21 12.05 -17.68
C ASP A 222 1.61 11.79 -19.15
N THR A 223 2.78 11.19 -19.37
CA THR A 223 3.29 10.89 -20.71
C THR A 223 3.33 9.39 -20.93
N SER A 224 2.60 8.92 -21.95
CA SER A 224 2.71 7.53 -22.42
C SER A 224 3.68 7.49 -23.60
N ALA A 225 4.91 7.06 -23.35
CA ALA A 225 5.97 6.90 -24.33
C ALA A 225 6.91 5.77 -23.91
N ILE A 226 7.63 5.20 -24.89
CA ILE A 226 8.63 4.17 -24.58
C ILE A 226 9.73 4.73 -23.70
N HIS A 227 9.95 4.11 -22.55
CA HIS A 227 11.09 4.35 -21.66
C HIS A 227 12.19 3.38 -22.07
N ASN A 228 13.24 3.90 -22.69
CA ASN A 228 14.26 3.05 -23.32
C ASN A 228 15.13 2.28 -22.32
N GLY A 229 15.29 2.75 -21.08
CA GLY A 229 16.06 2.06 -20.04
C GLY A 229 17.52 1.79 -20.39
N ALA A 230 18.17 2.67 -21.18
CA ALA A 230 19.52 2.41 -21.70
C ALA A 230 20.55 2.26 -20.56
N ASN A 231 20.53 3.15 -19.57
CA ASN A 231 21.40 3.09 -18.40
C ASN A 231 20.80 2.29 -17.26
N ASP A 232 19.49 2.29 -17.15
CA ASP A 232 18.70 1.54 -16.17
C ASP A 232 17.68 0.64 -16.90
N ASN A 233 17.99 -0.67 -17.24
CA ASN A 233 19.29 -1.24 -16.95
C ASN A 233 19.80 -2.10 -18.13
N ALA A 234 19.61 -1.63 -19.37
CA ALA A 234 20.16 -2.31 -20.54
C ALA A 234 21.70 -2.39 -20.49
N SER A 235 22.35 -1.38 -19.90
CA SER A 235 23.81 -1.37 -19.71
C SER A 235 24.28 -2.51 -18.83
N GLY A 236 23.60 -2.78 -17.69
CA GLY A 236 23.92 -3.90 -16.81
C GLY A 236 23.65 -5.25 -17.49
N THR A 237 22.54 -5.37 -18.21
CA THR A 237 22.20 -6.58 -18.97
C THR A 237 23.22 -6.85 -20.06
N ALA A 238 23.64 -5.83 -20.81
CA ALA A 238 24.71 -5.97 -21.82
C ALA A 238 26.04 -6.41 -21.19
N GLY A 239 26.41 -5.79 -20.06
CA GLY A 239 27.58 -6.22 -19.28
C GLY A 239 27.51 -7.67 -18.81
N LEU A 240 26.32 -8.13 -18.39
CA LEU A 240 26.10 -9.52 -17.98
C LEU A 240 26.33 -10.48 -19.15
N LEU A 241 25.85 -10.14 -20.36
CA LEU A 241 26.03 -10.95 -21.56
C LEU A 241 27.50 -11.01 -21.98
N GLU A 242 28.21 -9.89 -21.95
CA GLU A 242 29.65 -9.84 -22.27
C GLU A 242 30.48 -10.65 -21.25
N LEU A 243 30.13 -10.56 -19.96
CA LEU A 243 30.76 -11.39 -18.92
C LEU A 243 30.49 -12.87 -19.14
N ALA A 244 29.26 -13.25 -19.52
CA ALA A 244 28.89 -14.62 -19.81
C ALA A 244 29.79 -15.20 -20.92
N HIS A 245 29.94 -14.46 -22.02
CA HIS A 245 30.79 -14.85 -23.14
C HIS A 245 32.27 -15.00 -22.73
N LYS A 246 32.80 -13.99 -22.03
CA LYS A 246 34.20 -13.96 -21.60
C LYS A 246 34.53 -15.04 -20.56
N LEU A 247 33.66 -15.23 -19.58
CA LEU A 247 33.88 -16.24 -18.53
C LEU A 247 33.75 -17.67 -19.08
N GLN A 248 32.78 -17.91 -19.97
CA GLN A 248 32.62 -19.19 -20.62
C GLN A 248 33.85 -19.54 -21.50
N SER A 249 34.37 -18.56 -22.25
CA SER A 249 35.57 -18.74 -23.07
C SER A 249 36.84 -19.03 -22.23
N ASN A 250 36.86 -18.56 -20.98
CA ASN A 250 37.98 -18.73 -20.05
C ASN A 250 37.64 -19.68 -18.89
N ARG A 251 36.67 -20.56 -19.06
CA ARG A 251 36.17 -21.46 -18.00
C ARG A 251 37.24 -22.25 -17.27
N GLN A 252 38.32 -22.64 -17.95
CA GLN A 252 39.44 -23.37 -17.40
C GLN A 252 40.23 -22.59 -16.33
N LEU A 253 40.12 -21.26 -16.30
CA LEU A 253 40.78 -20.39 -15.32
C LEU A 253 39.90 -20.13 -14.08
N LEU A 254 38.62 -20.50 -14.12
CA LEU A 254 37.72 -20.25 -13.02
C LEU A 254 38.01 -21.17 -11.84
N LYS A 255 38.21 -20.60 -10.66
CA LYS A 255 38.32 -21.36 -9.41
C LYS A 255 36.95 -21.77 -8.89
N ARG A 256 35.94 -20.90 -8.95
CA ARG A 256 34.56 -21.11 -8.52
C ARG A 256 33.61 -21.14 -9.72
N SER A 257 32.47 -21.75 -9.55
CA SER A 257 31.39 -21.70 -10.49
C SER A 257 30.73 -20.30 -10.51
N ILE A 258 30.14 -19.92 -11.60
CA ILE A 258 29.48 -18.59 -11.78
C ILE A 258 28.02 -18.84 -12.07
N LEU A 259 27.15 -18.13 -11.35
CA LEU A 259 25.75 -17.93 -11.72
C LEU A 259 25.58 -16.53 -12.31
N LEU A 260 25.08 -16.48 -13.53
CA LEU A 260 24.74 -15.26 -14.22
C LEU A 260 23.21 -15.14 -14.23
N ILE A 261 22.68 -14.07 -13.66
CA ILE A 261 21.23 -13.95 -13.46
C ILE A 261 20.71 -12.66 -14.07
N GLY A 262 19.84 -12.80 -15.06
CA GLY A 262 18.95 -11.71 -15.49
C GLY A 262 17.72 -11.71 -14.58
N PHE A 263 17.55 -10.67 -13.78
CA PHE A 263 16.38 -10.50 -12.93
C PHE A 263 15.24 -9.81 -13.69
N ASP A 264 14.01 -10.28 -13.47
CA ASP A 264 12.79 -9.67 -13.97
C ASP A 264 12.05 -8.92 -12.86
N ALA A 265 11.18 -7.98 -13.23
CA ALA A 265 10.32 -7.23 -12.32
C ALA A 265 11.07 -6.49 -11.18
N GLU A 266 12.24 -5.93 -11.49
CA GLU A 266 12.98 -5.04 -10.59
C GLU A 266 12.19 -3.78 -10.31
N GLU A 267 11.69 -3.14 -11.38
CA GLU A 267 10.92 -1.89 -11.37
C GLU A 267 9.58 -1.98 -10.61
N LYS A 268 9.17 -3.18 -10.25
CA LYS A 268 8.00 -3.46 -9.42
C LYS A 268 8.35 -3.77 -7.96
N GLY A 269 9.55 -3.45 -7.55
CA GLY A 269 10.04 -3.58 -6.18
C GLY A 269 10.94 -4.79 -5.95
N LEU A 270 11.91 -5.02 -6.85
CA LEU A 270 12.94 -6.07 -6.72
C LEU A 270 12.35 -7.49 -6.68
N LEU A 271 11.21 -7.74 -7.37
CA LEU A 271 10.48 -9.00 -7.20
C LEU A 271 11.30 -10.21 -7.66
N GLY A 272 12.03 -10.10 -8.78
CA GLY A 272 12.85 -11.18 -9.30
C GLY A 272 14.01 -11.57 -8.36
N SER A 273 14.75 -10.60 -7.83
CA SER A 273 15.84 -10.86 -6.89
C SER A 273 15.32 -11.36 -5.54
N LYS A 274 14.22 -10.82 -5.03
CA LYS A 274 13.55 -11.31 -3.81
C LYS A 274 13.05 -12.74 -3.93
N TYR A 275 12.64 -13.16 -5.13
CA TYR A 275 12.22 -14.55 -5.37
C TYR A 275 13.40 -15.51 -5.44
N PHE A 276 14.57 -15.03 -5.88
CA PHE A 276 15.78 -15.84 -6.00
C PHE A 276 16.45 -16.13 -4.65
N ILE A 277 16.38 -15.20 -3.68
CA ILE A 277 16.94 -15.34 -2.33
C ILE A 277 16.02 -16.20 -1.46
#